data_beddc960067b081859550be8427a847f
#
_entry.id   beddc960067b081859550be8427a847f
#
_cell.length_a   1.000
_cell.length_b   1.000
_cell.length_c   1.000
_cell.angle_alpha   90.00
_cell.angle_beta   90.00
_cell.angle_gamma   90.00
#
_symmetry.space_group_name_H-M   'P 1'
#
loop_
_entity.id
_entity.type
_entity.pdbx_description
1 polymer ?
#
loop_
_entity_poly.entity_id
_entity_poly.type
_entity_poly.pdbx_seq_one_letter_code
_entity_poly.pdbx_strand_id
1 'polypeptide(L)'
;MDTKLSPESLLQQIAQIPRLERGTLSVLRQGPQGPYHNHQCYENGRNVSRYVPTEQVPELKAAIEGYHKVQELMAQYVQLLVERTRAQRAAGAKKKTRRHNYSWPRNKKSNN
;
A
#
# COMPACT_ATOMS: atom_id res chain seq x y z
N MET A 1 4.73 -14.94 19.09
CA MET A 1 4.69 -14.92 18.74
C MET A 1 4.59 -14.86 17.84
N ASP A 2 4.76 -14.89 17.54
CA ASP A 2 4.84 -14.92 16.76
C ASP A 2 4.37 -14.60 15.86
N THR A 3 4.36 -14.17 15.69
CA THR A 3 3.95 -13.56 14.94
C THR A 3 4.29 -13.77 13.78
N LYS A 4 4.34 -14.38 13.31
CA LYS A 4 4.66 -14.60 12.28
C LYS A 4 4.07 -13.94 11.28
N LEU A 5 4.63 -13.34 10.44
CA LEU A 5 4.10 -12.73 9.31
C LEU A 5 3.96 -13.78 8.26
N SER A 6 2.77 -14.20 8.03
CA SER A 6 2.50 -15.11 6.93
C SER A 6 1.64 -14.38 5.93
N PRO A 7 1.63 -14.79 4.66
CA PRO A 7 0.76 -14.13 3.70
C PRO A 7 -0.70 -14.17 4.12
N GLU A 8 -1.15 -15.28 4.67
CA GLU A 8 -2.53 -15.40 5.11
C GLU A 8 -2.86 -14.45 6.24
N SER A 9 -1.93 -14.30 7.17
CA SER A 9 -2.12 -13.39 8.29
C SER A 9 -2.21 -11.95 7.81
N LEU A 10 -1.37 -11.58 6.86
CA LEU A 10 -1.39 -10.23 6.33
C LEU A 10 -2.70 -9.95 5.60
N LEU A 11 -3.17 -10.91 4.82
CA LEU A 11 -4.45 -10.73 4.13
C LEU A 11 -5.61 -10.61 5.10
N GLN A 12 -5.57 -11.35 6.20
CA GLN A 12 -6.59 -11.22 7.20
C GLN A 12 -6.61 -9.85 7.84
N GLN A 13 -5.44 -9.31 8.10
CA GLN A 13 -5.35 -7.97 8.68
C GLN A 13 -5.89 -6.93 7.71
N ILE A 14 -5.57 -7.09 6.43
CA ILE A 14 -6.09 -6.18 5.42
C ILE A 14 -7.61 -6.26 5.36
N ALA A 15 -8.13 -7.47 5.42
CA ALA A 15 -9.58 -7.66 5.31
C ALA A 15 -10.35 -7.04 6.47
N GLN A 16 -9.68 -6.80 7.59
CA GLN A 16 -10.35 -6.22 8.75
C GLN A 16 -10.41 -4.70 8.74
N ILE A 17 -9.75 -4.06 7.80
CA ILE A 17 -9.78 -2.61 7.72
C ILE A 17 -11.02 -2.21 6.93
N PRO A 18 -11.97 -1.54 7.57
CA PRO A 18 -13.30 -1.38 6.95
C PRO A 18 -13.42 -0.23 5.97
N ARG A 19 -12.55 0.75 6.07
CA ARG A 19 -12.69 1.94 5.23
C ARG A 19 -11.35 2.44 4.78
N LEU A 20 -11.30 2.87 3.55
CA LEU A 20 -10.09 3.41 2.96
C LEU A 20 -10.39 4.71 2.26
N GLU A 21 -9.48 5.64 2.38
CA GLU A 21 -9.57 6.86 1.59
C GLU A 21 -8.18 7.37 1.31
N ARG A 22 -7.99 7.93 0.15
CA ARG A 22 -6.72 8.51 -0.23
C ARG A 22 -6.69 9.98 0.14
N GLY A 23 -5.50 10.54 0.12
CA GLY A 23 -5.34 11.96 0.26
C GLY A 23 -4.94 12.37 1.63
N THR A 24 -5.09 13.65 1.90
CA THR A 24 -4.71 14.23 3.19
C THR A 24 -5.84 15.08 3.75
N LEU A 25 -5.89 15.11 5.05
CA LEU A 25 -6.84 15.92 5.75
C LEU A 25 -6.09 17.04 6.44
N SER A 26 -6.50 18.26 6.22
CA SER A 26 -5.82 19.40 6.84
C SER A 26 -6.82 20.39 7.39
N VAL A 27 -6.35 21.22 8.29
CA VAL A 27 -7.17 22.30 8.84
C VAL A 27 -6.95 23.51 7.96
N LEU A 28 -8.01 23.95 7.32
CA LEU A 28 -7.93 25.06 6.44
C LEU A 28 -7.84 26.37 7.21
N ARG A 29 -8.67 26.52 8.19
CA ARG A 29 -8.68 27.71 9.04
C ARG A 29 -9.59 27.48 10.22
N GLN A 30 -9.49 28.36 11.19
CA GLN A 30 -10.38 28.35 12.34
C GLN A 30 -11.60 29.17 12.01
N GLY A 31 -12.75 28.63 12.27
CA GLY A 31 -13.98 29.35 12.08
C GLY A 31 -14.70 29.59 13.40
N PRO A 32 -15.85 30.22 13.36
CA PRO A 32 -16.60 30.49 14.59
C PRO A 32 -17.04 29.23 15.30
N GLN A 33 -17.19 28.16 14.58
CA GLN A 33 -17.61 26.89 15.18
C GLN A 33 -16.52 25.88 15.25
N GLY A 34 -15.27 26.32 15.17
CA GLY A 34 -14.14 25.42 15.23
C GLY A 34 -13.38 25.37 13.93
N PRO A 35 -12.48 24.42 13.81
CA PRO A 35 -11.65 24.36 12.62
C PRO A 35 -12.44 23.88 11.42
N TYR A 36 -12.10 24.43 10.26
CA TYR A 36 -12.65 23.98 9.00
C TYR A 36 -11.63 23.04 8.40
N HIS A 37 -12.07 21.86 8.04
CA HIS A 37 -11.19 20.84 7.48
C HIS A 37 -11.37 20.72 5.98
N ASN A 38 -10.28 20.33 5.35
CA ASN A 38 -10.25 20.17 3.91
C ASN A 38 -9.60 18.83 3.58
N HIS A 39 -10.21 18.12 2.67
CA HIS A 39 -9.67 16.85 2.19
C HIS A 39 -9.14 17.08 0.79
N GLN A 40 -7.85 16.81 0.61
CA GLN A 40 -7.23 16.97 -0.68
C GLN A 40 -6.78 15.63 -1.19
N CYS A 41 -7.07 15.36 -2.44
CA CYS A 41 -6.73 14.08 -3.03
C CYS A 41 -6.40 14.29 -4.50
N TYR A 42 -5.38 13.60 -4.96
CA TYR A 42 -5.01 13.68 -6.35
C TYR A 42 -5.82 12.62 -7.10
N GLU A 43 -6.65 13.06 -7.99
CA GLU A 43 -7.57 12.18 -8.71
C GLU A 43 -7.56 12.54 -10.18
N ASN A 44 -7.45 11.54 -11.00
CA ASN A 44 -7.54 11.74 -12.43
C ASN A 44 -6.65 12.86 -12.95
N GLY A 45 -5.44 12.90 -12.44
CA GLY A 45 -4.45 13.85 -12.91
C GLY A 45 -4.51 15.23 -12.31
N ARG A 46 -5.30 15.42 -11.28
CA ARG A 46 -5.33 16.74 -10.66
C ARG A 46 -5.72 16.66 -9.19
N ASN A 47 -5.38 17.71 -8.46
CA ASN A 47 -5.73 17.81 -7.06
C ASN A 47 -7.17 18.23 -6.90
N VAL A 48 -7.88 17.51 -6.09
CA VAL A 48 -9.26 17.82 -5.77
C VAL A 48 -9.35 18.14 -4.30
N SER A 49 -9.97 19.25 -3.96
CA SER A 49 -10.15 19.66 -2.56
C SER A 49 -11.62 19.68 -2.24
N ARG A 50 -11.95 19.17 -1.08
CA ARG A 50 -13.33 19.15 -0.63
C ARG A 50 -13.41 19.55 0.82
N TYR A 51 -14.39 20.36 1.13
CA TYR A 51 -14.66 20.72 2.51
C TYR A 51 -15.18 19.49 3.25
N VAL A 52 -14.76 19.32 4.49
CA VAL A 52 -15.17 18.19 5.31
C VAL A 52 -15.93 18.69 6.52
N PRO A 53 -17.21 18.37 6.64
CA PRO A 53 -17.96 18.74 7.84
C PRO A 53 -17.33 18.13 9.08
N THR A 54 -17.41 18.86 10.17
CA THR A 54 -16.77 18.45 11.41
C THR A 54 -17.16 17.04 11.84
N GLU A 55 -18.40 16.71 11.69
CA GLU A 55 -18.87 15.39 12.13
C GLU A 55 -18.33 14.25 11.28
N GLN A 56 -17.82 14.55 10.10
CA GLN A 56 -17.25 13.52 9.23
C GLN A 56 -15.74 13.37 9.40
N VAL A 57 -15.12 14.27 10.13
CA VAL A 57 -13.67 14.27 10.28
C VAL A 57 -13.14 12.99 10.91
N PRO A 58 -13.71 12.48 12.00
CA PRO A 58 -13.15 11.25 12.58
C PRO A 58 -13.22 10.06 11.63
N GLU A 59 -14.31 9.91 10.92
CA GLU A 59 -14.47 8.84 9.98
C GLU A 59 -13.49 8.94 8.82
N LEU A 60 -13.35 10.14 8.29
CA LEU A 60 -12.43 10.36 7.18
C LEU A 60 -11.00 10.12 7.60
N LYS A 61 -10.67 10.60 8.79
CA LYS A 61 -9.33 10.41 9.31
C LYS A 61 -9.01 8.92 9.46
N ALA A 62 -9.96 8.17 9.99
CA ALA A 62 -9.78 6.73 10.14
C ALA A 62 -9.63 6.06 8.77
N ALA A 63 -10.37 6.52 7.77
CA ALA A 63 -10.29 5.94 6.44
C ALA A 63 -8.94 6.20 5.80
N ILE A 64 -8.40 7.40 5.99
CA ILE A 64 -7.09 7.72 5.45
C ILE A 64 -6.01 6.89 6.14
N GLU A 65 -6.12 6.73 7.43
CA GLU A 65 -5.20 5.89 8.18
C GLU A 65 -5.31 4.44 7.73
N GLY A 66 -6.55 4.00 7.46
CA GLY A 66 -6.77 2.66 6.97
C GLY A 66 -6.09 2.42 5.64
N TYR A 67 -6.16 3.40 4.76
CA TYR A 67 -5.50 3.28 3.47
C TYR A 67 -3.99 3.11 3.63
N HIS A 68 -3.38 3.93 4.50
CA HIS A 68 -1.95 3.82 4.72
C HIS A 68 -1.59 2.47 5.35
N LYS A 69 -2.44 2.00 6.25
CA LYS A 69 -2.19 0.71 6.87
C LYS A 69 -2.27 -0.43 5.87
N VAL A 70 -3.25 -0.38 4.98
CA VAL A 70 -3.37 -1.38 3.93
C VAL A 70 -2.15 -1.36 3.02
N GLN A 71 -1.66 -0.16 2.68
CA GLN A 71 -0.48 -0.08 1.83
C GLN A 71 0.72 -0.73 2.50
N GLU A 72 0.87 -0.50 3.79
CA GLU A 72 1.94 -1.09 4.56
C GLU A 72 1.85 -2.61 4.55
N LEU A 73 0.66 -3.12 4.82
CA LEU A 73 0.45 -4.57 4.86
C LEU A 73 0.63 -5.20 3.48
N MET A 74 0.19 -4.52 2.44
CA MET A 74 0.37 -5.02 1.09
C MET A 74 1.84 -5.06 0.71
N ALA A 75 2.60 -4.07 1.14
CA ALA A 75 4.03 -4.07 0.86
C ALA A 75 4.71 -5.26 1.53
N GLN A 76 4.30 -5.56 2.75
CA GLN A 76 4.83 -6.72 3.46
C GLN A 76 4.45 -8.02 2.77
N TYR A 77 3.20 -8.10 2.34
CA TYR A 77 2.70 -9.27 1.63
C TYR A 77 3.52 -9.51 0.36
N VAL A 78 3.70 -8.46 -0.42
CA VAL A 78 4.46 -8.57 -1.65
C VAL A 78 5.90 -9.01 -1.36
N GLN A 79 6.50 -8.42 -0.34
CA GLN A 79 7.88 -8.76 -0.02
C GLN A 79 8.03 -10.22 0.40
N LEU A 80 7.09 -10.72 1.18
CA LEU A 80 7.14 -12.12 1.57
C LEU A 80 7.06 -13.04 0.38
N LEU A 81 6.19 -12.74 -0.56
CA LEU A 81 6.05 -13.59 -1.73
C LEU A 81 7.25 -13.49 -2.66
N VAL A 82 7.82 -12.29 -2.76
CA VAL A 82 9.03 -12.11 -3.54
C VAL A 82 10.18 -12.94 -2.96
N GLU A 83 10.33 -12.88 -1.65
CA GLU A 83 11.39 -13.63 -0.99
C GLU A 83 11.20 -15.13 -1.15
N ARG A 84 9.96 -15.56 -1.04
CA ARG A 84 9.65 -16.96 -1.21
C ARG A 84 9.99 -17.43 -2.63
N THR A 85 9.63 -16.63 -3.62
CA THR A 85 9.94 -16.94 -5.01
C THR A 85 11.43 -17.01 -5.23
N ARG A 86 12.16 -16.07 -4.68
CA ARG A 86 13.61 -16.05 -4.82
C ARG A 86 14.26 -17.25 -4.17
N ALA A 87 13.75 -17.65 -3.00
CA ALA A 87 14.26 -18.81 -2.32
C ALA A 87 14.02 -20.09 -3.12
N GLN A 88 12.84 -20.18 -3.71
CA GLN A 88 12.51 -21.33 -4.53
C GLN A 88 13.38 -21.40 -5.77
N ARG A 89 13.62 -20.25 -6.38
CA ARG A 89 14.45 -20.20 -7.56
C ARG A 89 15.91 -20.54 -7.24
N ALA A 90 16.38 -20.06 -6.11
CA ALA A 90 17.74 -20.37 -5.70
C ALA A 90 17.92 -21.86 -5.45
N ALA A 91 16.93 -22.47 -4.81
CA ALA A 91 16.99 -23.90 -4.58
C ALA A 91 16.98 -24.69 -5.89
N GLY A 92 16.15 -24.25 -6.82
CA GLY A 92 16.11 -24.88 -8.11
C GLY A 92 17.38 -24.71 -8.90
N ALA A 93 17.93 -23.51 -8.86
CA ALA A 93 19.16 -23.23 -9.55
C ALA A 93 20.31 -24.06 -9.01
N LYS A 94 20.36 -24.25 -7.71
CA LYS A 94 21.34 -25.05 -7.12
C LYS A 94 21.29 -26.44 -7.64
N LYS A 95 20.17 -26.99 -7.80
CA LYS A 95 20.04 -28.24 -8.28
C LYS A 95 20.41 -28.38 -9.69
N LYS A 96 20.15 -27.44 -10.50
CA LYS A 96 20.40 -27.47 -11.82
C LYS A 96 21.68 -27.18 -12.22
N THR A 97 22.34 -26.61 -11.67
CA THR A 97 23.62 -26.28 -12.01
C THR A 97 23.75 -25.94 -13.32
N ARG A 98 23.84 -25.93 -14.21
CA ARG A 98 24.12 -25.67 -15.38
C ARG A 98 23.99 -24.70 -15.92
N ARG A 99 24.13 -24.14 -16.41
CA ARG A 99 24.02 -23.27 -16.95
C ARG A 99 23.69 -22.44 -17.49
N HIS A 100 23.63 -22.00 -17.76
CA HIS A 100 23.34 -21.36 -18.43
C HIS A 100 23.22 -20.21 -18.45
N ASN A 101 23.56 -19.66 -18.59
CA ASN A 101 23.56 -18.58 -18.68
C ASN A 101 22.59 -17.99 -19.37
N TYR A 102 21.69 -18.01 -19.19
CA TYR A 102 20.72 -17.46 -19.82
C TYR A 102 20.50 -16.15 -19.37
N SER A 103 20.68 -15.18 -20.13
CA SER A 103 20.48 -13.96 -19.61
C SER A 103 19.15 -13.54 -19.92
N TRP A 104 18.54 -12.70 -19.17
CA TRP A 104 17.30 -12.20 -19.43
C TRP A 104 17.36 -11.33 -20.54
N PRO A 105 16.48 -11.38 -21.31
CA PRO A 105 16.47 -10.48 -22.38
C PRO A 105 16.36 -9.17 -21.82
N ARG A 106 16.82 -8.76 -21.62
CA ARG A 106 16.78 -7.69 -21.04
C ARG A 106 16.21 -6.76 -21.65
N ASN A 107 16.10 -7.07 -21.91
CA ASN A 107 15.71 -6.39 -22.41
C ASN A 107 15.37 -5.68 -22.87
N LYS A 108 15.32 -5.81 -23.09
CA LYS A 108 15.07 -5.39 -23.37
C LYS A 108 14.52 -4.55 -23.48
N LYS A 109 14.43 -4.57 -23.52
CA LYS A 109 13.92 -3.86 -23.54
C LYS A 109 13.40 -3.16 -23.61
N SER A 110 13.49 -3.29 -23.63
CA SER A 110 13.05 -2.67 -23.64
C SER A 110 12.60 -1.97 -23.80
N ASN A 111 12.68 -2.15 -24.00
CA ASN A 111 12.29 -1.50 -24.14
C ASN A 111 11.85 -0.89 -24.31
N ASN A 112 11.78 -1.01 -24.51
CA ASN A 112 11.46 -0.44 -24.67
C ASN A 112 11.18 -0.08 -24.75
#